data_af6b45b7f16bb811beac8f7a1d62b144
#
_entry.id   af6b45b7f16bb811beac8f7a1d62b144
#
_cell.length_a   1.000
_cell.length_b   1.000
_cell.length_c   1.000
_cell.angle_alpha   90.00
_cell.angle_beta   90.00
_cell.angle_gamma   90.00
#
_symmetry.space_group_name_H-M   'P 1'
#
loop_
_entity.id
_entity.type
_entity.pdbx_description
1 polymer ?
#
loop_
_entity_poly.entity_id
_entity_poly.type
_entity_poly.pdbx_seq_one_letter_code
_entity_poly.pdbx_strand_id
1 'polypeptide(L)'
;MGSAERKELKCVKEQVLAVQRMQDYIEKNRTEDIRLSELARASLFSPWYSYRLFREYIGLTPTEYIRKYRLTQAARRLRTGKVKVIDAAYDAGFSNADTFTRAFYREFGLNPGDYMKHPVPVTFFIPYGAKYRELRK
;
A
#
# COMPACT_ATOMS: atom_id res chain seq x y z
N MET A 1 12.36 3.02 34.87
CA MET A 1 12.42 3.76 33.59
C MET A 1 12.41 5.26 33.88
N GLY A 2 13.36 6.01 33.34
CA GLY A 2 13.42 7.45 33.49
C GLY A 2 12.35 8.19 32.71
N SER A 3 12.09 9.46 33.04
CA SER A 3 11.07 10.27 32.38
C SER A 3 11.38 10.49 30.88
N ALA A 4 12.68 10.61 30.52
CA ALA A 4 13.08 10.75 29.11
C ALA A 4 12.77 9.50 28.30
N GLU A 5 13.00 8.31 28.87
CA GLU A 5 12.70 7.04 28.20
C GLU A 5 11.20 6.85 28.00
N ARG A 6 10.39 7.27 28.95
CA ARG A 6 8.92 7.23 28.82
C ARG A 6 8.43 8.15 27.71
N LYS A 7 9.04 9.33 27.58
CA LYS A 7 8.70 10.28 26.50
C LYS A 7 9.05 9.71 25.13
N GLU A 8 10.22 9.06 25.01
CA GLU A 8 10.65 8.44 23.76
C GLU A 8 9.70 7.31 23.35
N LEU A 9 9.33 6.44 24.30
CA LEU A 9 8.40 5.35 24.03
C LEU A 9 7.04 5.87 23.62
N LYS A 10 6.54 6.93 24.23
CA LYS A 10 5.28 7.56 23.88
C LYS A 10 5.36 8.15 22.46
N CYS A 11 6.47 8.83 22.11
CA CYS A 11 6.67 9.41 20.80
C CYS A 11 6.69 8.34 19.71
N VAL A 12 7.41 7.24 19.92
CA VAL A 12 7.44 6.11 18.98
C VAL A 12 6.05 5.51 18.81
N LYS A 13 5.31 5.35 19.90
CA LYS A 13 3.97 4.82 19.87
C LYS A 13 3.02 5.72 19.05
N GLU A 14 3.13 7.03 19.22
CA GLU A 14 2.34 7.99 18.45
C GLU A 14 2.69 7.95 16.97
N GLN A 15 3.98 7.79 16.64
CA GLN A 15 4.45 7.67 15.25
C GLN A 15 3.91 6.39 14.60
N VAL A 16 3.97 5.25 15.29
CA VAL A 16 3.43 3.98 14.81
C VAL A 16 1.94 4.09 14.55
N LEU A 17 1.19 4.70 15.47
CA LEU A 17 -0.25 4.91 15.29
C LEU A 17 -0.54 5.83 14.11
N ALA A 18 0.27 6.86 13.89
CA ALA A 18 0.11 7.74 12.74
C ALA A 18 0.27 6.98 11.43
N VAL A 19 1.30 6.13 11.33
CA VAL A 19 1.52 5.31 10.14
C VAL A 19 0.38 4.31 9.97
N GLN A 20 -0.08 3.69 11.06
CA GLN A 20 -1.20 2.76 11.01
C GLN A 20 -2.47 3.44 10.50
N ARG A 21 -2.75 4.67 10.94
CA ARG A 21 -3.90 5.42 10.44
C ARG A 21 -3.80 5.69 8.94
N MET A 22 -2.60 5.96 8.43
CA MET A 22 -2.40 6.11 6.99
C MET A 22 -2.64 4.81 6.23
N GLN A 23 -2.17 3.69 6.75
CA GLN A 23 -2.42 2.37 6.16
C GLN A 23 -3.91 2.03 6.15
N ASP A 24 -4.61 2.32 7.22
CA ASP A 24 -6.06 2.09 7.32
C ASP A 24 -6.81 2.96 6.32
N TYR A 25 -6.38 4.20 6.13
CA TYR A 25 -6.96 5.10 5.14
C TYR A 25 -6.77 4.57 3.72
N ILE A 26 -5.58 4.05 3.41
CA ILE A 26 -5.28 3.47 2.09
C ILE A 26 -6.19 2.26 1.84
N GLU A 27 -6.35 1.40 2.83
CA GLU A 27 -7.21 0.23 2.70
C GLU A 27 -8.67 0.60 2.44
N LYS A 28 -9.18 1.58 3.18
CA LYS A 28 -10.55 2.08 3.01
C LYS A 28 -10.79 2.71 1.65
N ASN A 29 -9.78 3.35 1.08
CA ASN A 29 -9.91 4.14 -0.16
C ASN A 29 -9.11 3.52 -1.31
N ARG A 30 -8.95 2.21 -1.30
CA ARG A 30 -8.09 1.48 -2.24
C ARG A 30 -8.45 1.66 -3.71
N THR A 31 -9.69 2.00 -4.01
CA THR A 31 -10.14 2.24 -5.39
C THR A 31 -10.20 3.72 -5.74
N GLU A 32 -9.93 4.60 -4.78
CA GLU A 32 -10.00 6.04 -4.92
C GLU A 32 -8.63 6.62 -5.21
N ASP A 33 -8.59 7.85 -5.72
CA ASP A 33 -7.35 8.59 -5.83
C ASP A 33 -6.94 9.08 -4.43
N ILE A 34 -5.73 8.75 -4.01
CA ILE A 34 -5.24 9.08 -2.67
C ILE A 34 -4.11 10.08 -2.78
N ARG A 35 -4.28 11.24 -2.15
CA ARG A 35 -3.27 12.30 -2.12
C ARG A 35 -2.53 12.30 -0.79
N LEU A 36 -1.28 12.77 -0.82
CA LEU A 36 -0.47 12.90 0.40
C LEU A 36 -1.14 13.77 1.45
N SER A 37 -1.83 14.85 1.02
CA SER A 37 -2.58 15.72 1.94
C SER A 37 -3.64 14.96 2.74
N GLU A 38 -4.30 13.99 2.10
CA GLU A 38 -5.31 13.17 2.73
C GLU A 38 -4.69 12.20 3.74
N LEU A 39 -3.56 11.60 3.37
CA LEU A 39 -2.80 10.72 4.27
C LEU A 39 -2.29 11.49 5.49
N ALA A 40 -1.80 12.70 5.27
CA ALA A 40 -1.34 13.57 6.35
C ALA A 40 -2.48 13.89 7.32
N ARG A 41 -3.65 14.19 6.78
CA ARG A 41 -4.83 14.44 7.61
C ARG A 41 -5.20 13.24 8.45
N ALA A 42 -5.12 12.04 7.87
CA ALA A 42 -5.37 10.80 8.59
C ALA A 42 -4.32 10.55 9.68
N SER A 43 -3.07 10.90 9.42
CA SER A 43 -1.96 10.73 10.38
C SER A 43 -2.00 11.71 11.54
N LEU A 44 -2.64 12.87 11.36
CA LEU A 44 -2.67 14.02 12.28
C LEU A 44 -1.33 14.79 12.34
N PHE A 45 -0.47 14.59 11.34
CA PHE A 45 0.80 15.32 11.21
C PHE A 45 0.85 16.06 9.87
N SER A 46 1.90 16.85 9.67
CA SER A 46 2.10 17.58 8.40
C SER A 46 2.34 16.61 7.24
N PRO A 47 2.11 17.04 5.98
CA PRO A 47 2.38 16.16 4.83
C PRO A 47 3.82 15.68 4.75
N TRP A 48 4.78 16.57 4.96
CA TRP A 48 6.20 16.19 4.91
C TRP A 48 6.57 15.17 5.99
N TYR A 49 6.13 15.41 7.22
CA TYR A 49 6.41 14.52 8.34
C TYR A 49 5.72 13.16 8.16
N SER A 50 4.49 13.18 7.65
CA SER A 50 3.73 11.96 7.35
C SER A 50 4.43 11.10 6.31
N TYR A 51 4.92 11.72 5.23
CA TYR A 51 5.69 11.04 4.20
C TYR A 51 6.94 10.38 4.79
N ARG A 52 7.69 11.14 5.58
CA ARG A 52 8.91 10.66 6.22
C ARG A 52 8.64 9.50 7.16
N LEU A 53 7.63 9.60 8.02
CA LEU A 53 7.25 8.53 8.94
C LEU A 53 6.84 7.27 8.19
N PHE A 54 6.03 7.41 7.17
CA PHE A 54 5.57 6.28 6.38
C PHE A 54 6.76 5.53 5.79
N ARG A 55 7.65 6.24 5.13
CA ARG A 55 8.85 5.65 4.52
C ARG A 55 9.76 5.01 5.56
N GLU A 56 9.93 5.64 6.72
CA GLU A 56 10.79 5.14 7.79
C GLU A 56 10.25 3.83 8.39
N TYR A 57 8.95 3.77 8.66
CA TYR A 57 8.35 2.60 9.31
C TYR A 57 7.97 1.50 8.33
N ILE A 58 7.61 1.84 7.11
CA ILE A 58 7.16 0.86 6.10
C ILE A 58 8.27 0.43 5.16
N GLY A 59 9.25 1.31 4.89
CA GLY A 59 10.33 1.03 3.95
C GLY A 59 9.99 1.36 2.51
N LEU A 60 8.81 1.86 2.24
CA LEU A 60 8.33 2.28 0.93
C LEU A 60 7.73 3.68 1.03
N THR A 61 7.76 4.43 -0.07
CA THR A 61 6.99 5.67 -0.12
C THR A 61 5.49 5.33 -0.17
N PRO A 62 4.62 6.24 0.25
CA PRO A 62 3.18 6.01 0.13
C PRO A 62 2.74 5.65 -1.29
N THR A 63 3.29 6.31 -2.30
CA THR A 63 2.97 6.02 -3.70
C THR A 63 3.34 4.60 -4.11
N GLU A 64 4.55 4.16 -3.74
CA GLU A 64 5.00 2.78 -4.02
C GLU A 64 4.13 1.75 -3.31
N TYR A 65 3.80 2.02 -2.05
CA TYR A 65 2.96 1.15 -1.23
C TYR A 65 1.57 1.00 -1.86
N ILE A 66 0.93 2.11 -2.22
CA ILE A 66 -0.40 2.10 -2.83
C ILE A 66 -0.37 1.33 -4.15
N ARG A 67 0.64 1.56 -4.98
CA ARG A 67 0.77 0.85 -6.27
C ARG A 67 0.90 -0.65 -6.07
N LYS A 68 1.80 -1.09 -5.20
CA LYS A 68 2.00 -2.52 -4.93
C LYS A 68 0.73 -3.17 -4.35
N TYR A 69 0.07 -2.47 -3.45
CA TYR A 69 -1.18 -2.92 -2.86
C TYR A 69 -2.26 -3.13 -3.93
N ARG A 70 -2.45 -2.15 -4.79
CA ARG A 70 -3.47 -2.19 -5.86
C ARG A 70 -3.17 -3.26 -6.90
N LEU A 71 -1.90 -3.41 -7.28
CA LEU A 71 -1.51 -4.44 -8.25
C LEU A 71 -1.72 -5.84 -7.70
N THR A 72 -1.43 -6.05 -6.43
CA THR A 72 -1.69 -7.35 -5.78
C THR A 72 -3.17 -7.65 -5.72
N GLN A 73 -4.01 -6.66 -5.39
CA GLN A 73 -5.47 -6.88 -5.40
C GLN A 73 -5.98 -7.22 -6.79
N ALA A 74 -5.46 -6.53 -7.82
CA ALA A 74 -5.81 -6.82 -9.21
C ALA A 74 -5.39 -8.25 -9.61
N ALA A 75 -4.19 -8.66 -9.24
CA ALA A 75 -3.70 -10.00 -9.54
C ALA A 75 -4.57 -11.07 -8.87
N ARG A 76 -4.97 -10.86 -7.63
CA ARG A 76 -5.87 -11.81 -6.93
C ARG A 76 -7.19 -11.97 -7.67
N ARG A 77 -7.74 -10.90 -8.19
CA ARG A 77 -9.00 -10.95 -8.96
C ARG A 77 -8.80 -11.63 -10.31
N LEU A 78 -7.73 -11.29 -11.03
CA LEU A 78 -7.43 -11.90 -12.33
C LEU A 78 -7.19 -13.40 -12.22
N ARG A 79 -6.63 -13.85 -11.13
CA ARG A 79 -6.34 -15.27 -10.89
C ARG A 79 -7.60 -16.13 -10.90
N THR A 80 -8.76 -15.57 -10.59
CA THR A 80 -10.04 -16.30 -10.62
C THR A 80 -10.50 -16.62 -12.04
N GLY A 81 -9.99 -15.89 -13.04
CA GLY A 81 -10.42 -16.01 -14.42
C GLY A 81 -11.81 -15.45 -14.73
N LYS A 82 -12.45 -14.83 -13.74
CA LYS A 82 -13.82 -14.33 -13.87
C LYS A 82 -13.92 -12.83 -14.12
N VAL A 83 -12.80 -12.12 -14.10
CA VAL A 83 -12.75 -10.67 -14.21
C VAL A 83 -11.94 -10.30 -15.46
N LYS A 84 -12.45 -9.37 -16.25
CA LYS A 84 -11.72 -8.88 -17.42
C LYS A 84 -10.55 -8.00 -16.98
N VAL A 85 -9.48 -8.01 -17.78
CA VAL A 85 -8.28 -7.21 -17.49
C VAL A 85 -8.64 -5.73 -17.32
N ILE A 86 -9.50 -5.20 -18.20
CA ILE A 86 -9.89 -3.79 -18.15
C ILE A 86 -10.63 -3.46 -16.84
N ASP A 87 -11.48 -4.36 -16.37
CA ASP A 87 -12.22 -4.16 -15.13
C ASP A 87 -11.28 -4.22 -13.93
N ALA A 88 -10.33 -5.15 -13.93
CA ALA A 88 -9.31 -5.21 -12.87
C ALA A 88 -8.45 -3.94 -12.84
N ALA A 89 -8.12 -3.39 -14.01
CA ALA A 89 -7.34 -2.15 -14.12
C ALA A 89 -8.09 -0.97 -13.50
N TYR A 90 -9.34 -0.78 -13.85
CA TYR A 90 -10.15 0.31 -13.30
C TYR A 90 -10.38 0.16 -11.80
N ASP A 91 -10.68 -1.04 -11.35
CA ASP A 91 -10.87 -1.29 -9.91
C ASP A 91 -9.59 -1.07 -9.11
N ALA A 92 -8.43 -1.25 -9.74
CA ALA A 92 -7.15 -0.95 -9.12
C ALA A 92 -6.78 0.55 -9.17
N GLY A 93 -7.65 1.38 -9.74
CA GLY A 93 -7.44 2.82 -9.79
C GLY A 93 -6.65 3.32 -10.98
N PHE A 94 -6.42 2.47 -12.00
CA PHE A 94 -5.74 2.89 -13.22
C PHE A 94 -6.73 3.50 -14.21
N SER A 95 -6.36 4.60 -14.83
CA SER A 95 -7.22 5.32 -15.77
C SER A 95 -7.30 4.66 -17.13
N ASN A 96 -6.33 3.82 -17.47
CA ASN A 96 -6.35 3.08 -18.74
C ASN A 96 -5.61 1.75 -18.62
N ALA A 97 -5.91 0.84 -19.56
CA ALA A 97 -5.37 -0.51 -19.55
C ALA A 97 -3.86 -0.56 -19.84
N ASP A 98 -3.35 0.36 -20.65
CA ASP A 98 -1.93 0.37 -21.02
C ASP A 98 -1.04 0.68 -19.80
N THR A 99 -1.43 1.66 -19.02
CA THR A 99 -0.70 2.02 -17.79
C THR A 99 -0.72 0.87 -16.79
N PHE A 100 -1.88 0.22 -16.66
CA PHE A 100 -2.02 -0.96 -15.79
C PHE A 100 -1.13 -2.10 -16.27
N THR A 101 -1.16 -2.41 -17.57
CA THR A 101 -0.38 -3.51 -18.15
C THR A 101 1.11 -3.31 -17.90
N ARG A 102 1.62 -2.09 -18.11
CA ARG A 102 3.04 -1.79 -17.86
C ARG A 102 3.40 -1.91 -16.37
N ALA A 103 2.54 -1.40 -15.50
CA ALA A 103 2.77 -1.49 -14.06
C ALA A 103 2.71 -2.94 -13.58
N PHE A 104 1.76 -3.71 -14.08
CA PHE A 104 1.61 -5.13 -13.75
C PHE A 104 2.84 -5.93 -14.20
N TYR A 105 3.30 -5.70 -15.43
CA TYR A 105 4.51 -6.37 -15.96
C TYR A 105 5.73 -6.03 -15.12
N ARG A 106 5.88 -4.77 -14.74
CA ARG A 106 7.01 -4.33 -13.91
C ARG A 106 7.00 -4.99 -12.54
N GLU A 107 5.82 -5.19 -11.96
CA GLU A 107 5.69 -5.79 -10.64
C GLU A 107 5.84 -7.31 -10.67
N PHE A 108 5.23 -7.99 -11.64
CA PHE A 108 5.13 -9.45 -11.64
C PHE A 108 5.90 -10.15 -12.75
N GLY A 109 6.43 -9.43 -13.72
CA GLY A 109 7.23 -9.98 -14.80
C GLY A 109 6.44 -10.62 -15.95
N LEU A 110 5.11 -10.47 -15.96
CA LEU A 110 4.28 -11.00 -17.04
C LEU A 110 3.06 -10.10 -17.24
N ASN A 111 2.41 -10.24 -18.39
CA ASN A 111 1.22 -9.44 -18.72
C ASN A 111 0.00 -9.91 -17.94
N PRO A 112 -0.92 -8.98 -17.58
CA PRO A 112 -2.13 -9.37 -16.87
C PRO A 112 -3.01 -10.34 -17.65
N GLY A 113 -3.07 -10.22 -18.99
CA GLY A 113 -3.82 -11.14 -19.83
C GLY A 113 -3.26 -12.56 -19.79
N ASP A 114 -1.94 -12.69 -19.87
CA ASP A 114 -1.27 -13.99 -19.79
C ASP A 114 -1.44 -14.60 -18.41
N TYR A 115 -1.32 -13.79 -17.38
CA TYR A 115 -1.52 -14.22 -15.99
C TYR A 115 -2.93 -14.75 -15.77
N MET A 116 -3.93 -14.05 -16.33
CA MET A 116 -5.33 -14.46 -16.21
C MET A 116 -5.58 -15.84 -16.85
N LYS A 117 -4.97 -16.07 -18.04
CA LYS A 117 -5.13 -17.34 -18.77
C LYS A 117 -4.39 -18.49 -18.10
N HIS A 118 -3.19 -18.23 -17.60
CA HIS A 118 -2.33 -19.25 -16.99
C HIS A 118 -1.73 -18.68 -15.69
N PRO A 119 -2.52 -18.66 -14.61
CA PRO A 119 -2.01 -18.13 -13.33
C PRO A 119 -0.83 -18.94 -12.82
N VAL A 120 0.34 -18.33 -12.83
CA VAL A 120 1.56 -18.90 -12.25
C VAL A 120 1.82 -18.27 -10.88
N PRO A 121 2.59 -18.92 -10.00
CA PRO A 121 2.93 -18.31 -8.72
C PRO A 121 3.68 -16.98 -8.94
N VAL A 122 3.18 -15.92 -8.30
CA VAL A 122 3.84 -14.60 -8.26
C VAL A 122 3.91 -14.13 -6.82
N THR A 123 4.86 -13.24 -6.55
CA THR A 123 5.01 -12.69 -5.20
C THR A 123 4.01 -11.56 -4.99
N PHE A 124 2.99 -11.81 -4.17
CA PHE A 124 2.04 -10.79 -3.77
C PHE A 124 2.64 -9.87 -2.71
N PHE A 125 2.31 -8.59 -2.81
CA PHE A 125 2.61 -7.63 -1.76
C PHE A 125 1.60 -7.79 -0.64
N ILE A 126 2.05 -8.24 0.52
CA ILE A 126 1.20 -8.39 1.71
C ILE A 126 1.69 -7.37 2.74
N PRO A 127 0.95 -6.26 2.91
CA PRO A 127 1.38 -5.23 3.84
C PRO A 127 1.20 -5.66 5.29
N TYR A 128 2.18 -5.30 6.12
CA TYR A 128 2.06 -5.45 7.56
C TYR A 128 1.62 -4.12 8.16
N GLY A 129 0.65 -4.16 9.07
CA GLY A 129 0.30 -2.98 9.82
C GLY A 129 1.48 -2.50 10.66
N ALA A 130 1.72 -1.20 10.68
CA ALA A 130 2.83 -0.61 11.43
C ALA A 130 2.78 -1.00 12.90
N LYS A 131 1.57 -1.12 13.46
CA LYS A 131 1.36 -1.53 14.85
C LYS A 131 1.95 -2.91 15.20
N TYR A 132 2.15 -3.78 14.19
CA TYR A 132 2.70 -5.11 14.42
C TYR A 132 4.24 -5.15 14.30
N ARG A 133 4.85 -4.12 13.75
CA ARG A 133 6.32 -4.07 13.59
C ARG A 133 7.04 -4.01 14.92
N GLU A 134 6.44 -3.37 15.92
CA GLU A 134 7.00 -3.32 17.27
C GLU A 134 7.13 -4.71 17.90
N LEU A 135 6.24 -5.62 17.54
CA LEU A 135 6.22 -6.98 18.10
C LEU A 135 7.31 -7.87 17.53
N ARG A 136 8.01 -7.41 16.48
CA ARG A 136 9.06 -8.17 15.79
C ARG A 136 10.47 -7.87 16.29
N LYS A 137 10.61 -6.84 17.08
CA LYS A 137 11.93 -6.44 17.59
C LYS A 137 12.34 -7.23 18.84
#